data_8d91859e12d16741678d7ddb31f8c819
#
_entry.id   8d91859e12d16741678d7ddb31f8c819
#
_cell.length_a   1.000
_cell.length_b   1.000
_cell.length_c   1.000
_cell.angle_alpha   90.00
_cell.angle_beta   90.00
_cell.angle_gamma   90.00
#
_symmetry.space_group_name_H-M   'P 1'
#
loop_
_entity.id
_entity.type
_entity.pdbx_description
1 polymer ?
#
loop_
_entity_poly.entity_id
_entity_poly.type
_entity_poly.pdbx_seq_one_letter_code
_entity_poly.pdbx_strand_id
1 'polypeptide(L)'
;MNRSFVSIVIVQIASLFGDAVLRFALPLYVLNVTGSAALMGAVSAAAWLPYLVLTPIGGVAADRVNKRRIMAALDTLLALTCAAFLALDGTVDLVGLCICALIVLYAAQSVYQPTVQAAVPFVAPREGIVRATAIVSQISALSGLVGPVIGGLVFGLFGIEPVVAVAGAAFAVSAVLIVCVVRIPFQRAERSQGVLRMVAGDIAESFAFLRGERPVILKTILLVAGINLTLSAFIIIGAPVTVTQILGLPNQFMGFAEGALALGGLTGGILVGVLAKRLTLRQAPVFLFVAAVALLPIAVVLGAPLDPLVAYGVLVASLFVCMACATMFSIQGISFIQLETPAHLVGKVIALAMSLANCAQPVGQLVYGGLFDALRGNLVPVALGTAAAALVIAALTNRVLKRGLTAEGTAVDAVEVSESGALPVAVEPSEAVELPVAVESVQARMR
;
A
#
# COMPACT_ATOMS: atom_id res chain seq x y z
N MET A 1 17.25 -1.69 23.92
CA MET A 1 17.37 -1.68 22.45
C MET A 1 18.83 -1.79 22.07
N ASN A 2 19.18 -2.73 21.20
CA ASN A 2 20.56 -2.92 20.75
C ASN A 2 20.99 -1.74 19.87
N ARG A 3 22.27 -1.30 20.00
CA ARG A 3 22.83 -0.19 19.20
C ARG A 3 22.60 -0.38 17.68
N SER A 4 22.72 -1.60 17.20
CA SER A 4 22.47 -1.93 15.77
C SER A 4 21.02 -1.70 15.33
N PHE A 5 20.02 -1.97 16.19
CA PHE A 5 18.64 -1.69 15.88
C PHE A 5 18.35 -0.18 15.81
N VAL A 6 18.87 0.60 16.78
CA VAL A 6 18.71 2.06 16.77
C VAL A 6 19.34 2.66 15.51
N SER A 7 20.50 2.16 15.10
CA SER A 7 21.17 2.62 13.87
C SER A 7 20.32 2.34 12.61
N ILE A 8 19.69 1.17 12.51
CA ILE A 8 18.78 0.84 11.39
C ILE A 8 17.56 1.75 11.39
N VAL A 9 16.99 2.06 12.56
CA VAL A 9 15.85 2.98 12.70
C VAL A 9 16.21 4.37 12.19
N ILE A 10 17.37 4.92 12.58
CA ILE A 10 17.82 6.24 12.12
C ILE A 10 18.03 6.27 10.61
N VAL A 11 18.71 5.26 10.08
CA VAL A 11 18.94 5.08 8.64
C VAL A 11 17.61 5.01 7.89
N GLN A 12 16.67 4.21 8.39
CA GLN A 12 15.36 4.06 7.78
C GLN A 12 14.57 5.37 7.78
N ILE A 13 14.60 6.14 8.86
CA ILE A 13 13.95 7.46 8.91
C ILE A 13 14.52 8.36 7.82
N ALA A 14 15.84 8.46 7.69
CA ALA A 14 16.48 9.33 6.69
C ALA A 14 16.13 8.90 5.25
N SER A 15 16.25 7.60 4.96
CA SER A 15 15.99 7.07 3.61
C SER A 15 14.51 7.16 3.23
N LEU A 16 13.59 6.73 4.09
CA LEU A 16 12.14 6.77 3.80
C LEU A 16 11.60 8.19 3.71
N PHE A 17 12.17 9.11 4.51
CA PHE A 17 11.78 10.50 4.46
C PHE A 17 12.19 11.14 3.13
N GLY A 18 13.45 10.95 2.69
CA GLY A 18 13.90 11.40 1.37
C GLY A 18 13.07 10.83 0.23
N ASP A 19 12.74 9.53 0.29
CA ASP A 19 11.88 8.85 -0.67
C ASP A 19 10.47 9.46 -0.72
N ALA A 20 9.81 9.63 0.42
CA ALA A 20 8.44 10.15 0.48
C ALA A 20 8.34 11.59 -0.03
N VAL A 21 9.33 12.42 0.28
CA VAL A 21 9.41 13.81 -0.19
C VAL A 21 9.56 13.86 -1.72
N LEU A 22 10.45 13.06 -2.31
CA LEU A 22 10.67 13.06 -3.76
C LEU A 22 9.50 12.47 -4.54
N ARG A 23 8.90 11.39 -4.05
CA ARG A 23 7.71 10.80 -4.68
C ARG A 23 6.53 11.75 -4.77
N PHE A 24 6.44 12.65 -3.80
CA PHE A 24 5.45 13.72 -3.80
C PHE A 24 5.87 14.87 -4.73
N ALA A 25 7.10 15.37 -4.59
CA ALA A 25 7.53 16.61 -5.23
C ALA A 25 7.77 16.47 -6.74
N LEU A 26 8.35 15.36 -7.23
CA LEU A 26 8.71 15.22 -8.64
C LEU A 26 7.48 15.17 -9.58
N PRO A 27 6.41 14.40 -9.32
CA PRO A 27 5.20 14.46 -10.15
C PRO A 27 4.54 15.85 -10.11
N LEU A 28 4.49 16.48 -8.95
CA LEU A 28 3.92 17.81 -8.77
C LEU A 28 4.77 18.86 -9.52
N TYR A 29 6.09 18.71 -9.55
CA TYR A 29 6.99 19.57 -10.31
C TYR A 29 6.73 19.45 -11.82
N VAL A 30 6.56 18.23 -12.34
CA VAL A 30 6.16 18.01 -13.74
C VAL A 30 4.85 18.73 -14.06
N LEU A 31 3.83 18.60 -13.18
CA LEU A 31 2.55 19.28 -13.35
C LEU A 31 2.72 20.81 -13.39
N ASN A 32 3.51 21.37 -12.47
CA ASN A 32 3.69 22.82 -12.37
C ASN A 32 4.43 23.42 -13.59
N VAL A 33 5.44 22.73 -14.10
CA VAL A 33 6.23 23.22 -15.23
C VAL A 33 5.52 23.02 -16.57
N THR A 34 4.92 21.85 -16.77
CA THR A 34 4.28 21.50 -18.04
C THR A 34 2.82 21.92 -18.13
N GLY A 35 2.17 22.12 -16.97
CA GLY A 35 0.75 22.32 -16.90
C GLY A 35 -0.09 21.11 -17.34
N SER A 36 0.50 19.93 -17.59
CA SER A 36 -0.15 18.75 -18.12
C SER A 36 -0.40 17.69 -17.06
N ALA A 37 -1.66 17.41 -16.75
CA ALA A 37 -2.07 16.30 -15.90
C ALA A 37 -1.78 14.95 -16.57
N ALA A 38 -1.83 14.87 -17.89
CA ALA A 38 -1.47 13.67 -18.65
C ALA A 38 0.00 13.29 -18.47
N LEU A 39 0.91 14.28 -18.55
CA LEU A 39 2.34 14.04 -18.31
C LEU A 39 2.60 13.64 -16.85
N MET A 40 1.98 14.32 -15.88
CA MET A 40 2.08 13.94 -14.47
C MET A 40 1.60 12.49 -14.26
N GLY A 41 0.46 12.12 -14.85
CA GLY A 41 -0.08 10.77 -14.78
C GLY A 41 0.83 9.73 -15.43
N ALA A 42 1.39 10.06 -16.60
CA ALA A 42 2.34 9.19 -17.31
C ALA A 42 3.64 8.97 -16.53
N VAL A 43 4.22 10.03 -15.97
CA VAL A 43 5.41 9.96 -15.12
C VAL A 43 5.16 9.09 -13.90
N SER A 44 4.05 9.33 -13.21
CA SER A 44 3.65 8.56 -12.02
C SER A 44 3.40 7.09 -12.36
N ALA A 45 2.69 6.81 -13.44
CA ALA A 45 2.41 5.45 -13.89
C ALA A 45 3.67 4.69 -14.32
N ALA A 46 4.58 5.33 -15.06
CA ALA A 46 5.83 4.75 -15.50
C ALA A 46 6.72 4.35 -14.32
N ALA A 47 6.73 5.14 -13.26
CA ALA A 47 7.48 4.86 -12.04
C ALA A 47 7.02 3.59 -11.32
N TRP A 48 5.75 3.20 -11.42
CA TRP A 48 5.21 2.00 -10.80
C TRP A 48 5.66 0.70 -11.48
N LEU A 49 6.00 0.72 -12.77
CA LEU A 49 6.39 -0.49 -13.51
C LEU A 49 7.59 -1.21 -12.89
N PRO A 50 8.74 -0.53 -12.61
CA PRO A 50 9.87 -1.17 -11.95
C PRO A 50 9.51 -1.73 -10.57
N TYR A 51 8.69 -1.02 -9.81
CA TYR A 51 8.26 -1.47 -8.48
C TYR A 51 7.53 -2.81 -8.56
N LEU A 52 6.58 -2.96 -9.47
CA LEU A 52 5.80 -4.19 -9.65
C LEU A 52 6.67 -5.37 -10.09
N VAL A 53 7.61 -5.13 -11.02
CA VAL A 53 8.48 -6.17 -11.58
C VAL A 53 9.58 -6.58 -10.58
N LEU A 54 10.16 -5.60 -9.87
CA LEU A 54 11.32 -5.85 -9.02
C LEU A 54 10.96 -6.26 -7.58
N THR A 55 9.74 -6.04 -7.10
CA THR A 55 9.33 -6.42 -5.73
C THR A 55 9.55 -7.91 -5.44
N PRO A 56 9.16 -8.88 -6.29
CA PRO A 56 9.45 -10.29 -6.05
C PRO A 56 10.95 -10.61 -6.06
N ILE A 57 11.72 -9.92 -6.92
CA ILE A 57 13.17 -10.06 -7.02
C ILE A 57 13.85 -9.48 -5.78
N GLY A 58 13.33 -8.34 -5.29
CA GLY A 58 13.80 -7.66 -4.09
C GLY A 58 13.71 -8.52 -2.84
N GLY A 59 12.60 -9.23 -2.65
CA GLY A 59 12.44 -10.18 -1.55
C GLY A 59 13.51 -11.25 -1.54
N VAL A 60 13.78 -11.85 -2.71
CA VAL A 60 14.82 -12.87 -2.85
C VAL A 60 16.23 -12.32 -2.68
N ALA A 61 16.49 -11.13 -3.22
CA ALA A 61 17.77 -10.46 -3.03
C ALA A 61 18.01 -10.17 -1.53
N ALA A 62 16.97 -9.74 -0.81
CA ALA A 62 17.00 -9.51 0.63
C ALA A 62 17.42 -10.77 1.43
N ASP A 63 16.99 -11.95 0.99
CA ASP A 63 17.33 -13.21 1.67
C ASP A 63 18.75 -13.71 1.36
N ARG A 64 19.23 -13.52 0.11
CA ARG A 64 20.44 -14.15 -0.42
C ARG A 64 21.68 -13.26 -0.39
N VAL A 65 21.51 -11.94 -0.40
CA VAL A 65 22.63 -10.99 -0.42
C VAL A 65 22.79 -10.32 0.94
N ASN A 66 23.98 -9.81 1.19
CA ASN A 66 24.24 -9.07 2.42
C ASN A 66 23.36 -7.82 2.49
N LYS A 67 22.39 -7.84 3.41
CA LYS A 67 21.39 -6.79 3.62
C LYS A 67 22.00 -5.41 3.78
N ARG A 68 23.11 -5.30 4.53
CA ARG A 68 23.87 -4.06 4.71
C ARG A 68 24.39 -3.51 3.38
N ARG A 69 24.93 -4.39 2.51
CA ARG A 69 25.44 -3.97 1.20
C ARG A 69 24.32 -3.52 0.28
N ILE A 70 23.18 -4.22 0.29
CA ILE A 70 22.02 -3.83 -0.50
C ILE A 70 21.54 -2.44 -0.09
N MET A 71 21.28 -2.22 1.20
CA MET A 71 20.78 -0.92 1.70
C MET A 71 21.77 0.20 1.37
N ALA A 72 23.07 0.01 1.64
CA ALA A 72 24.10 1.01 1.33
C ALA A 72 24.21 1.31 -0.16
N ALA A 73 24.17 0.30 -1.02
CA ALA A 73 24.22 0.49 -2.48
C ALA A 73 22.99 1.24 -3.01
N LEU A 74 21.80 0.92 -2.49
CA LEU A 74 20.56 1.59 -2.90
C LEU A 74 20.53 3.05 -2.46
N ASP A 75 20.88 3.36 -1.21
CA ASP A 75 20.92 4.74 -0.73
C ASP A 75 22.02 5.54 -1.44
N THR A 76 23.17 4.92 -1.76
CA THR A 76 24.21 5.56 -2.59
C THR A 76 23.69 5.84 -4.00
N LEU A 77 23.00 4.88 -4.61
CA LEU A 77 22.38 5.06 -5.94
C LEU A 77 21.39 6.23 -5.92
N LEU A 78 20.53 6.31 -4.89
CA LEU A 78 19.54 7.39 -4.74
C LEU A 78 20.21 8.75 -4.52
N ALA A 79 21.26 8.81 -3.71
CA ALA A 79 22.05 10.04 -3.53
C ALA A 79 22.70 10.50 -4.83
N LEU A 80 23.28 9.58 -5.61
CA LEU A 80 23.85 9.87 -6.93
C LEU A 80 22.77 10.30 -7.93
N THR A 81 21.58 9.69 -7.88
CA THR A 81 20.44 10.10 -8.73
C THR A 81 20.01 11.54 -8.41
N CYS A 82 19.94 11.92 -7.15
CA CYS A 82 19.66 13.31 -6.75
C CYS A 82 20.75 14.27 -7.20
N ALA A 83 22.02 13.91 -7.05
CA ALA A 83 23.14 14.71 -7.52
C ALA A 83 23.13 14.88 -9.04
N ALA A 84 22.84 13.79 -9.77
CA ALA A 84 22.70 13.84 -11.23
C ALA A 84 21.50 14.70 -11.66
N PHE A 85 20.38 14.62 -10.94
CA PHE A 85 19.22 15.47 -11.18
C PHE A 85 19.60 16.95 -11.09
N LEU A 86 20.25 17.37 -10.01
CA LEU A 86 20.67 18.76 -9.80
C LEU A 86 21.74 19.23 -10.81
N ALA A 87 22.62 18.33 -11.27
CA ALA A 87 23.64 18.65 -12.25
C ALA A 87 23.10 18.76 -13.68
N LEU A 88 22.03 18.05 -14.01
CA LEU A 88 21.43 17.97 -15.33
C LEU A 88 20.20 18.87 -15.49
N ASP A 89 19.68 19.43 -14.41
CA ASP A 89 18.56 20.34 -14.45
C ASP A 89 18.88 21.56 -15.33
N GLY A 90 17.96 21.92 -16.20
CA GLY A 90 18.15 22.96 -17.21
C GLY A 90 19.03 22.57 -18.42
N THR A 91 19.65 21.39 -18.45
CA THR A 91 20.48 20.91 -19.56
C THR A 91 19.85 19.84 -20.43
N VAL A 92 18.91 19.06 -19.84
CA VAL A 92 18.16 17.97 -20.50
C VAL A 92 16.66 18.17 -20.35
N ASP A 93 15.90 17.36 -21.10
CA ASP A 93 14.44 17.37 -20.95
C ASP A 93 14.01 17.04 -19.51
N LEU A 94 13.28 17.98 -18.90
CA LEU A 94 12.84 17.90 -17.53
C LEU A 94 11.95 16.68 -17.26
N VAL A 95 11.02 16.39 -18.18
CA VAL A 95 10.07 15.28 -18.00
C VAL A 95 10.83 13.96 -18.01
N GLY A 96 11.76 13.79 -18.96
CA GLY A 96 12.63 12.62 -19.02
C GLY A 96 13.50 12.47 -17.77
N LEU A 97 14.04 13.56 -17.25
CA LEU A 97 14.84 13.58 -16.02
C LEU A 97 14.01 13.14 -14.79
N CYS A 98 12.79 13.68 -14.65
CA CYS A 98 11.86 13.27 -13.58
C CYS A 98 11.43 11.81 -13.71
N ILE A 99 11.16 11.32 -14.92
CA ILE A 99 10.82 9.89 -15.15
C ILE A 99 11.99 9.01 -14.72
N CYS A 100 13.21 9.31 -15.15
CA CYS A 100 14.39 8.54 -14.76
C CYS A 100 14.61 8.53 -13.25
N ALA A 101 14.51 9.67 -12.60
CA ALA A 101 14.67 9.78 -11.15
C ALA A 101 13.61 8.96 -10.39
N LEU A 102 12.34 9.05 -10.79
CA LEU A 102 11.24 8.30 -10.18
C LEU A 102 11.35 6.79 -10.45
N ILE A 103 11.75 6.37 -11.65
CA ILE A 103 12.00 4.96 -11.96
C ILE A 103 13.05 4.38 -11.03
N VAL A 104 14.18 5.09 -10.84
CA VAL A 104 15.27 4.64 -9.95
C VAL A 104 14.76 4.61 -8.50
N LEU A 105 14.00 5.60 -8.06
CA LEU A 105 13.44 5.70 -6.72
C LEU A 105 12.51 4.53 -6.42
N TYR A 106 11.55 4.23 -7.30
CA TYR A 106 10.61 3.11 -7.11
C TYR A 106 11.30 1.75 -7.24
N ALA A 107 12.27 1.61 -8.14
CA ALA A 107 13.09 0.40 -8.27
C ALA A 107 13.91 0.14 -6.99
N ALA A 108 14.54 1.17 -6.45
CA ALA A 108 15.29 1.06 -5.20
C ALA A 108 14.39 0.64 -4.03
N GLN A 109 13.21 1.25 -3.90
CA GLN A 109 12.27 0.95 -2.82
C GLN A 109 11.69 -0.46 -2.88
N SER A 110 11.49 -1.01 -4.08
CA SER A 110 11.01 -2.39 -4.25
C SER A 110 11.95 -3.43 -3.63
N VAL A 111 13.23 -3.10 -3.49
CA VAL A 111 14.27 -3.95 -2.88
C VAL A 111 14.60 -3.50 -1.45
N TYR A 112 14.56 -2.19 -1.18
CA TYR A 112 14.93 -1.62 0.12
C TYR A 112 13.99 -2.08 1.24
N GLN A 113 12.68 -1.96 1.05
CA GLN A 113 11.68 -2.30 2.07
C GLN A 113 11.72 -3.77 2.49
N PRO A 114 11.72 -4.77 1.58
CA PRO A 114 11.89 -6.16 1.96
C PRO A 114 13.24 -6.40 2.67
N THR A 115 14.31 -5.69 2.26
CA THR A 115 15.64 -5.84 2.88
C THR A 115 15.65 -5.35 4.33
N VAL A 116 15.01 -4.22 4.64
CA VAL A 116 14.87 -3.71 6.01
C VAL A 116 14.07 -4.69 6.87
N GLN A 117 12.92 -5.18 6.38
CA GLN A 117 12.10 -6.14 7.10
C GLN A 117 12.85 -7.46 7.36
N ALA A 118 13.59 -7.96 6.36
CA ALA A 118 14.44 -9.14 6.50
C ALA A 118 15.65 -8.92 7.42
N ALA A 119 16.04 -7.68 7.71
CA ALA A 119 17.13 -7.35 8.64
C ALA A 119 16.69 -7.35 10.12
N VAL A 120 15.41 -7.07 10.41
CA VAL A 120 14.89 -6.94 11.79
C VAL A 120 15.23 -8.15 12.69
N PRO A 121 15.04 -9.42 12.27
CA PRO A 121 15.36 -10.58 13.12
C PRO A 121 16.84 -10.71 13.50
N PHE A 122 17.75 -10.10 12.71
CA PHE A 122 19.20 -10.16 12.96
C PHE A 122 19.71 -9.06 13.89
N VAL A 123 18.92 -8.00 14.11
CA VAL A 123 19.31 -6.82 14.91
C VAL A 123 18.46 -6.63 16.15
N ALA A 124 17.29 -7.25 16.22
CA ALA A 124 16.41 -7.25 17.38
C ALA A 124 16.59 -8.52 18.22
N PRO A 125 16.51 -8.44 19.56
CA PRO A 125 16.45 -9.64 20.41
C PRO A 125 15.17 -10.43 20.11
N ARG A 126 15.22 -11.76 20.23
CA ARG A 126 14.08 -12.65 19.89
C ARG A 126 12.76 -12.23 20.55
N GLU A 127 12.80 -11.84 21.82
CA GLU A 127 11.64 -11.36 22.59
C GLU A 127 11.12 -9.99 22.13
N GLY A 128 11.91 -9.23 21.37
CA GLY A 128 11.60 -7.88 20.90
C GLY A 128 11.26 -7.77 19.40
N ILE A 129 11.24 -8.86 18.64
CA ILE A 129 11.04 -8.84 17.17
C ILE A 129 9.71 -8.18 16.80
N VAL A 130 8.61 -8.52 17.49
CA VAL A 130 7.29 -7.95 17.23
C VAL A 130 7.31 -6.42 17.43
N ARG A 131 7.92 -5.96 18.52
CA ARG A 131 8.07 -4.52 18.80
C ARG A 131 8.96 -3.83 17.77
N ALA A 132 10.05 -4.47 17.36
CA ALA A 132 10.95 -3.93 16.35
C ALA A 132 10.27 -3.81 14.99
N THR A 133 9.52 -4.83 14.55
CA THR A 133 8.73 -4.81 13.32
C THR A 133 7.65 -3.71 13.38
N ALA A 134 6.97 -3.56 14.52
CA ALA A 134 5.99 -2.49 14.72
C ALA A 134 6.63 -1.10 14.59
N ILE A 135 7.81 -0.87 15.16
CA ILE A 135 8.55 0.40 15.03
C ILE A 135 8.90 0.68 13.57
N VAL A 136 9.44 -0.31 12.85
CA VAL A 136 9.78 -0.19 11.42
C VAL A 136 8.55 0.16 10.58
N SER A 137 7.41 -0.49 10.84
CA SER A 137 6.15 -0.22 10.13
C SER A 137 5.60 1.17 10.47
N GLN A 138 5.70 1.62 11.73
CA GLN A 138 5.27 2.96 12.13
C GLN A 138 6.13 4.07 11.50
N ILE A 139 7.44 3.84 11.35
CA ILE A 139 8.32 4.78 10.65
C ILE A 139 7.89 4.92 9.19
N SER A 140 7.57 3.80 8.52
CA SER A 140 7.08 3.82 7.14
C SER A 140 5.76 4.61 7.02
N ALA A 141 4.81 4.37 7.93
CA ALA A 141 3.55 5.09 7.97
C ALA A 141 3.74 6.60 8.25
N LEU A 142 4.61 6.93 9.20
CA LEU A 142 4.90 8.32 9.56
C LEU A 142 5.62 9.06 8.43
N SER A 143 6.56 8.40 7.73
CA SER A 143 7.23 8.98 6.57
C SER A 143 6.23 9.27 5.43
N GLY A 144 5.27 8.38 5.20
CA GLY A 144 4.19 8.59 4.23
C GLY A 144 3.25 9.75 4.60
N LEU A 145 3.07 10.04 5.89
CA LEU A 145 2.27 11.18 6.36
C LEU A 145 3.06 12.50 6.31
N VAL A 146 4.25 12.49 6.88
CA VAL A 146 5.05 13.71 7.12
C VAL A 146 5.83 14.11 5.86
N GLY A 147 6.26 13.14 5.06
CA GLY A 147 7.04 13.38 3.85
C GLY A 147 6.36 14.33 2.86
N PRO A 148 5.13 14.07 2.38
CA PRO A 148 4.41 14.98 1.50
C PRO A 148 4.17 16.37 2.10
N VAL A 149 3.87 16.45 3.42
CA VAL A 149 3.65 17.75 4.10
C VAL A 149 4.92 18.58 4.06
N ILE A 150 6.06 18.02 4.48
CA ILE A 150 7.34 18.73 4.46
C ILE A 150 7.81 18.95 3.02
N GLY A 151 7.64 17.94 2.15
CA GLY A 151 7.94 18.07 0.73
C GLY A 151 7.18 19.22 0.07
N GLY A 152 5.88 19.32 0.32
CA GLY A 152 5.03 20.40 -0.17
C GLY A 152 5.41 21.78 0.39
N LEU A 153 5.76 21.83 1.68
CA LEU A 153 6.22 23.05 2.31
C LEU A 153 7.56 23.53 1.73
N VAL A 154 8.55 22.66 1.65
CA VAL A 154 9.87 22.99 1.09
C VAL A 154 9.76 23.32 -0.39
N PHE A 155 9.03 22.52 -1.16
CA PHE A 155 8.80 22.76 -2.58
C PHE A 155 8.06 24.07 -2.84
N GLY A 156 7.04 24.39 -2.05
CA GLY A 156 6.25 25.60 -2.20
C GLY A 156 7.01 26.88 -1.84
N LEU A 157 7.96 26.82 -0.90
CA LEU A 157 8.74 27.97 -0.45
C LEU A 157 10.05 28.17 -1.23
N PHE A 158 10.70 27.10 -1.61
CA PHE A 158 12.08 27.13 -2.11
C PHE A 158 12.28 26.50 -3.49
N GLY A 159 11.22 25.90 -4.06
CA GLY A 159 11.32 25.18 -5.34
C GLY A 159 11.85 23.75 -5.24
N ILE A 160 12.11 23.14 -6.40
CA ILE A 160 12.46 21.69 -6.47
C ILE A 160 13.92 21.41 -6.08
N GLU A 161 14.85 22.30 -6.40
CA GLU A 161 16.29 22.07 -6.16
C GLU A 161 16.61 21.80 -4.68
N PRO A 162 16.14 22.60 -3.70
CA PRO A 162 16.36 22.31 -2.28
C PRO A 162 15.69 21.00 -1.83
N VAL A 163 14.55 20.64 -2.40
CA VAL A 163 13.86 19.36 -2.11
C VAL A 163 14.75 18.20 -2.50
N VAL A 164 15.29 18.21 -3.73
CA VAL A 164 16.18 17.16 -4.25
C VAL A 164 17.50 17.15 -3.49
N ALA A 165 18.06 18.34 -3.14
CA ALA A 165 19.29 18.45 -2.37
C ALA A 165 19.16 17.85 -0.97
N VAL A 166 18.07 18.17 -0.24
CA VAL A 166 17.81 17.65 1.10
C VAL A 166 17.57 16.13 1.07
N ALA A 167 16.80 15.64 0.10
CA ALA A 167 16.59 14.20 -0.07
C ALA A 167 17.89 13.47 -0.43
N GLY A 168 18.69 14.03 -1.34
CA GLY A 168 20.00 13.49 -1.69
C GLY A 168 20.97 13.45 -0.52
N ALA A 169 21.00 14.51 0.30
CA ALA A 169 21.78 14.54 1.53
C ALA A 169 21.29 13.49 2.55
N ALA A 170 19.98 13.31 2.69
CA ALA A 170 19.40 12.28 3.56
C ALA A 170 19.82 10.86 3.12
N PHE A 171 19.77 10.56 1.82
CA PHE A 171 20.25 9.28 1.27
C PHE A 171 21.77 9.11 1.46
N ALA A 172 22.57 10.16 1.24
CA ALA A 172 24.02 10.10 1.43
C ALA A 172 24.37 9.85 2.89
N VAL A 173 23.73 10.55 3.83
CA VAL A 173 23.89 10.33 5.28
C VAL A 173 23.47 8.91 5.66
N SER A 174 22.33 8.44 5.15
CA SER A 174 21.87 7.07 5.35
C SER A 174 22.92 6.04 4.87
N ALA A 175 23.44 6.19 3.65
CA ALA A 175 24.43 5.31 3.07
C ALA A 175 25.72 5.27 3.94
N VAL A 176 26.21 6.44 4.38
CA VAL A 176 27.38 6.53 5.26
C VAL A 176 27.14 5.86 6.61
N LEU A 177 25.98 6.09 7.23
CA LEU A 177 25.62 5.46 8.50
C LEU A 177 25.51 3.93 8.37
N ILE A 178 24.96 3.42 7.26
CA ILE A 178 24.89 1.98 6.99
C ILE A 178 26.31 1.40 6.91
N VAL A 179 27.21 2.08 6.18
CA VAL A 179 28.59 1.59 6.00
C VAL A 179 29.42 1.71 7.27
N CYS A 180 29.22 2.75 8.07
CA CYS A 180 30.07 3.00 9.25
C CYS A 180 29.53 2.35 10.52
N VAL A 181 28.21 2.31 10.73
CA VAL A 181 27.61 2.01 12.05
C VAL A 181 26.81 0.72 12.05
N VAL A 182 26.06 0.42 10.96
CA VAL A 182 25.15 -0.72 10.93
C VAL A 182 25.95 -2.02 10.77
N ARG A 183 25.72 -2.98 11.69
CA ARG A 183 26.31 -4.32 11.63
C ARG A 183 25.20 -5.36 11.57
N ILE A 184 25.03 -6.01 10.42
CA ILE A 184 24.07 -7.09 10.20
C ILE A 184 24.87 -8.36 9.92
N PRO A 185 24.74 -9.42 10.75
CA PRO A 185 25.36 -10.72 10.48
C PRO A 185 24.84 -11.24 9.12
N PHE A 186 25.77 -11.71 8.29
CA PHE A 186 25.41 -12.32 7.01
C PHE A 186 25.46 -13.84 7.13
N GLN A 187 24.32 -14.49 6.98
CA GLN A 187 24.22 -15.94 6.82
C GLN A 187 23.82 -16.20 5.37
N ARG A 188 24.63 -16.97 4.67
CA ARG A 188 24.39 -17.35 3.28
C ARG A 188 23.22 -18.36 3.26
N ALA A 189 22.10 -18.00 2.65
CA ALA A 189 21.00 -18.94 2.46
C ALA A 189 21.41 -20.04 1.47
N GLU A 190 20.99 -21.28 1.75
CA GLU A 190 21.18 -22.40 0.83
C GLU A 190 20.48 -22.17 -0.51
N ARG A 191 21.05 -22.75 -1.58
CA ARG A 191 20.50 -22.65 -2.94
C ARG A 191 19.16 -23.37 -3.00
N SER A 192 18.05 -22.67 -2.89
CA SER A 192 16.74 -23.18 -3.26
C SER A 192 16.49 -23.01 -4.76
N GLN A 193 15.52 -23.77 -5.29
CA GLN A 193 15.12 -23.82 -6.69
C GLN A 193 14.84 -22.41 -7.27
N GLY A 194 14.87 -22.26 -8.59
CA GLY A 194 14.73 -20.97 -9.28
C GLY A 194 13.51 -20.17 -8.83
N VAL A 195 13.79 -18.97 -8.28
CA VAL A 195 12.82 -18.07 -7.65
C VAL A 195 11.63 -17.76 -8.54
N LEU A 196 11.88 -17.48 -9.82
CA LEU A 196 10.82 -17.17 -10.78
C LEU A 196 9.83 -18.33 -10.94
N ARG A 197 10.33 -19.58 -10.89
CA ARG A 197 9.47 -20.76 -10.97
C ARG A 197 8.63 -20.94 -9.70
N MET A 198 9.19 -20.63 -8.55
CA MET A 198 8.48 -20.66 -7.26
C MET A 198 7.39 -19.60 -7.22
N VAL A 199 7.71 -18.35 -7.57
CA VAL A 199 6.74 -17.24 -7.64
C VAL A 199 5.62 -17.56 -8.65
N ALA A 200 5.96 -18.07 -9.83
CA ALA A 200 4.96 -18.47 -10.83
C ALA A 200 4.06 -19.60 -10.31
N GLY A 201 4.62 -20.57 -9.58
CA GLY A 201 3.87 -21.64 -8.93
C GLY A 201 2.91 -21.12 -7.86
N ASP A 202 3.39 -20.22 -6.99
CA ASP A 202 2.59 -19.61 -5.94
C ASP A 202 1.43 -18.76 -6.51
N ILE A 203 1.67 -18.03 -7.59
CA ILE A 203 0.63 -17.27 -8.30
C ILE A 203 -0.40 -18.22 -8.91
N ALA A 204 0.05 -19.29 -9.59
CA ALA A 204 -0.85 -20.26 -10.24
C ALA A 204 -1.72 -20.99 -9.20
N GLU A 205 -1.15 -21.42 -8.08
CA GLU A 205 -1.86 -22.08 -6.97
C GLU A 205 -2.90 -21.13 -6.35
N SER A 206 -2.50 -19.90 -6.02
CA SER A 206 -3.41 -18.89 -5.47
C SER A 206 -4.54 -18.56 -6.43
N PHE A 207 -4.25 -18.41 -7.71
CA PHE A 207 -5.26 -18.10 -8.72
C PHE A 207 -6.23 -19.29 -8.95
N ALA A 208 -5.73 -20.52 -8.93
CA ALA A 208 -6.56 -21.71 -9.01
C ALA A 208 -7.53 -21.82 -7.83
N PHE A 209 -7.04 -21.60 -6.61
CA PHE A 209 -7.85 -21.53 -5.39
C PHE A 209 -8.94 -20.44 -5.50
N LEU A 210 -8.56 -19.21 -5.86
CA LEU A 210 -9.48 -18.08 -5.98
C LEU A 210 -10.57 -18.32 -7.05
N ARG A 211 -10.22 -18.96 -8.16
CA ARG A 211 -11.16 -19.21 -9.26
C ARG A 211 -12.06 -20.42 -9.00
N GLY A 212 -11.52 -21.47 -8.39
CA GLY A 212 -12.21 -22.75 -8.18
C GLY A 212 -12.99 -22.78 -6.87
N GLU A 213 -12.31 -22.52 -5.76
CA GLU A 213 -12.90 -22.75 -4.43
C GLU A 213 -13.55 -21.49 -3.84
N ARG A 214 -12.97 -20.31 -4.07
CA ARG A 214 -13.43 -19.04 -3.45
C ARG A 214 -13.58 -17.89 -4.46
N PRO A 215 -14.50 -17.99 -5.43
CA PRO A 215 -14.71 -16.97 -6.44
C PRO A 215 -15.18 -15.62 -5.88
N VAL A 216 -15.75 -15.59 -4.67
CA VAL A 216 -16.16 -14.37 -3.96
C VAL A 216 -14.94 -13.52 -3.63
N ILE A 217 -13.84 -14.13 -3.17
CA ILE A 217 -12.59 -13.43 -2.86
C ILE A 217 -12.03 -12.80 -4.15
N LEU A 218 -11.97 -13.55 -5.25
CA LEU A 218 -11.48 -13.02 -6.54
C LEU A 218 -12.31 -11.82 -7.00
N LYS A 219 -13.64 -11.90 -6.94
CA LYS A 219 -14.53 -10.78 -7.28
C LYS A 219 -14.28 -9.57 -6.38
N THR A 220 -14.08 -9.77 -5.09
CA THR A 220 -13.74 -8.70 -4.15
C THR A 220 -12.41 -8.03 -4.49
N ILE A 221 -11.36 -8.82 -4.84
CA ILE A 221 -10.07 -8.30 -5.28
C ILE A 221 -10.22 -7.43 -6.54
N LEU A 222 -11.00 -7.90 -7.53
CA LEU A 222 -11.25 -7.15 -8.76
C LEU A 222 -12.02 -5.85 -8.50
N LEU A 223 -12.95 -5.84 -7.54
CA LEU A 223 -13.64 -4.61 -7.14
C LEU A 223 -12.70 -3.63 -6.43
N VAL A 224 -11.77 -4.11 -5.59
CA VAL A 224 -10.70 -3.27 -5.00
C VAL A 224 -9.79 -2.71 -6.10
N ALA A 225 -9.41 -3.52 -7.09
CA ALA A 225 -8.66 -3.03 -8.25
C ALA A 225 -9.43 -1.94 -9.02
N GLY A 226 -10.75 -2.08 -9.16
CA GLY A 226 -11.62 -1.06 -9.73
C GLY A 226 -11.62 0.26 -8.95
N ILE A 227 -11.55 0.20 -7.61
CA ILE A 227 -11.41 1.41 -6.77
C ILE A 227 -10.04 2.06 -6.97
N ASN A 228 -8.97 1.29 -7.04
CA ASN A 228 -7.64 1.84 -7.32
C ASN A 228 -7.55 2.44 -8.73
N LEU A 229 -8.23 1.84 -9.70
CA LEU A 229 -8.33 2.35 -11.06
C LEU A 229 -9.07 3.69 -11.12
N THR A 230 -10.12 3.87 -10.31
CA THR A 230 -11.03 5.02 -10.38
C THR A 230 -10.74 6.02 -9.25
N LEU A 231 -11.17 5.72 -8.03
CA LEU A 231 -11.12 6.63 -6.88
C LEU A 231 -9.69 7.05 -6.51
N SER A 232 -8.78 6.07 -6.34
CA SER A 232 -7.40 6.36 -5.95
C SER A 232 -6.66 7.15 -7.03
N ALA A 233 -6.84 6.76 -8.29
CA ALA A 233 -6.21 7.46 -9.42
C ALA A 233 -6.78 8.88 -9.60
N PHE A 234 -8.10 9.07 -9.43
CA PHE A 234 -8.72 10.39 -9.42
C PHE A 234 -8.12 11.29 -8.34
N ILE A 235 -7.95 10.79 -7.12
CA ILE A 235 -7.40 11.56 -6.01
C ILE A 235 -5.95 11.95 -6.33
N ILE A 236 -5.11 11.01 -6.77
CA ILE A 236 -3.68 11.22 -7.03
C ILE A 236 -3.44 12.26 -8.12
N ILE A 237 -4.25 12.28 -9.17
CA ILE A 237 -4.12 13.24 -10.27
C ILE A 237 -4.96 14.49 -10.02
N GLY A 238 -6.17 14.31 -9.55
CA GLY A 238 -7.14 15.40 -9.42
C GLY A 238 -6.85 16.36 -8.28
N ALA A 239 -6.34 15.89 -7.14
CA ALA A 239 -6.03 16.77 -6.02
C ALA A 239 -4.93 17.80 -6.37
N PRO A 240 -3.74 17.39 -6.93
CA PRO A 240 -2.75 18.36 -7.38
C PRO A 240 -3.28 19.34 -8.44
N VAL A 241 -3.99 18.84 -9.46
CA VAL A 241 -4.57 19.70 -10.50
C VAL A 241 -5.56 20.70 -9.90
N THR A 242 -6.42 20.24 -8.99
CA THR A 242 -7.41 21.12 -8.34
C THR A 242 -6.72 22.19 -7.51
N VAL A 243 -5.79 21.82 -6.65
CA VAL A 243 -5.12 22.76 -5.74
C VAL A 243 -4.27 23.76 -6.50
N THR A 244 -3.42 23.30 -7.44
CA THR A 244 -2.41 24.18 -8.05
C THR A 244 -2.87 24.86 -9.33
N GLN A 245 -3.69 24.21 -10.17
CA GLN A 245 -4.08 24.76 -11.47
C GLN A 245 -5.47 25.41 -11.44
N ILE A 246 -6.43 24.86 -10.69
CA ILE A 246 -7.80 25.37 -10.65
C ILE A 246 -7.95 26.44 -9.58
N LEU A 247 -7.53 26.14 -8.35
CA LEU A 247 -7.60 27.09 -7.23
C LEU A 247 -6.42 28.08 -7.22
N GLY A 248 -5.36 27.81 -7.97
CA GLY A 248 -4.15 28.66 -8.04
C GLY A 248 -3.41 28.77 -6.71
N LEU A 249 -3.60 27.80 -5.82
CA LEU A 249 -2.96 27.83 -4.51
C LEU A 249 -1.51 27.33 -4.56
N PRO A 250 -0.62 27.87 -3.73
CA PRO A 250 0.77 27.43 -3.65
C PRO A 250 0.92 25.94 -3.30
N ASN A 251 2.06 25.32 -3.69
CA ASN A 251 2.32 23.88 -3.54
C ASN A 251 2.28 23.39 -2.08
N GLN A 252 2.53 24.23 -1.09
CA GLN A 252 2.38 23.85 0.30
C GLN A 252 0.96 23.41 0.68
N PHE A 253 -0.07 23.97 0.02
CA PHE A 253 -1.45 23.54 0.21
C PHE A 253 -1.65 22.10 -0.25
N MET A 254 -0.94 21.67 -1.32
CA MET A 254 -0.99 20.26 -1.72
C MET A 254 -0.37 19.34 -0.66
N GLY A 255 0.74 19.77 -0.04
CA GLY A 255 1.34 19.03 1.08
C GLY A 255 0.36 18.88 2.27
N PHE A 256 -0.39 19.93 2.62
CA PHE A 256 -1.41 19.85 3.67
C PHE A 256 -2.60 18.96 3.26
N ALA A 257 -3.00 18.97 1.99
CA ALA A 257 -4.03 18.05 1.49
C ALA A 257 -3.63 16.58 1.60
N GLU A 258 -2.36 16.25 1.27
CA GLU A 258 -1.79 14.92 1.49
C GLU A 258 -1.71 14.55 2.98
N GLY A 259 -1.36 15.53 3.83
CA GLY A 259 -1.42 15.37 5.28
C GLY A 259 -2.82 15.00 5.77
N ALA A 260 -3.85 15.65 5.24
CA ALA A 260 -5.24 15.35 5.56
C ALA A 260 -5.67 13.95 5.06
N LEU A 261 -5.24 13.54 3.86
CA LEU A 261 -5.42 12.17 3.35
C LEU A 261 -4.83 11.15 4.32
N ALA A 262 -3.59 11.35 4.74
CA ALA A 262 -2.91 10.43 5.65
C ALA A 262 -3.57 10.41 7.04
N LEU A 263 -4.01 11.56 7.57
CA LEU A 263 -4.79 11.63 8.81
C LEU A 263 -6.14 10.93 8.67
N GLY A 264 -6.80 11.03 7.50
CA GLY A 264 -8.00 10.28 7.18
C GLY A 264 -7.75 8.77 7.28
N GLY A 265 -6.68 8.29 6.65
CA GLY A 265 -6.27 6.88 6.72
C GLY A 265 -6.01 6.40 8.15
N LEU A 266 -5.27 7.16 8.95
CA LEU A 266 -5.03 6.86 10.36
C LEU A 266 -6.34 6.82 11.16
N THR A 267 -7.21 7.80 10.96
CA THR A 267 -8.53 7.86 11.62
C THR A 267 -9.38 6.64 11.24
N GLY A 268 -9.41 6.26 9.97
CA GLY A 268 -10.10 5.06 9.51
C GLY A 268 -9.57 3.79 10.18
N GLY A 269 -8.25 3.64 10.29
CA GLY A 269 -7.62 2.53 10.98
C GLY A 269 -7.98 2.46 12.48
N ILE A 270 -7.92 3.59 13.18
CA ILE A 270 -8.31 3.70 14.59
C ILE A 270 -9.80 3.36 14.78
N LEU A 271 -10.67 3.90 13.92
CA LEU A 271 -12.11 3.62 13.98
C LEU A 271 -12.42 2.14 13.80
N VAL A 272 -11.74 1.44 12.88
CA VAL A 272 -11.90 -0.02 12.76
C VAL A 272 -11.46 -0.72 14.03
N GLY A 273 -10.34 -0.33 14.65
CA GLY A 273 -9.86 -0.92 15.90
C GLY A 273 -10.85 -0.72 17.07
N VAL A 274 -11.35 0.50 17.25
CA VAL A 274 -12.29 0.85 18.32
C VAL A 274 -13.67 0.19 18.11
N LEU A 275 -14.13 0.17 16.86
CA LEU A 275 -15.43 -0.38 16.49
C LEU A 275 -15.38 -1.87 16.11
N ALA A 276 -14.24 -2.55 16.25
CA ALA A 276 -14.03 -3.94 15.80
C ALA A 276 -15.14 -4.92 16.24
N LYS A 277 -15.66 -4.75 17.46
CA LYS A 277 -16.76 -5.59 18.00
C LYS A 277 -18.14 -5.29 17.36
N ARG A 278 -18.30 -4.15 16.71
CA ARG A 278 -19.57 -3.69 16.11
C ARG A 278 -19.55 -3.71 14.58
N LEU A 279 -18.35 -3.70 13.99
CA LEU A 279 -18.18 -3.71 12.54
C LEU A 279 -18.28 -5.14 12.02
N THR A 280 -19.18 -5.32 11.05
CA THR A 280 -19.35 -6.58 10.34
C THR A 280 -18.93 -6.40 8.88
N LEU A 281 -18.47 -7.47 8.23
CA LEU A 281 -18.13 -7.46 6.81
C LEU A 281 -19.28 -6.97 5.91
N ARG A 282 -20.53 -7.20 6.34
CA ARG A 282 -21.73 -6.71 5.64
C ARG A 282 -21.79 -5.18 5.52
N GLN A 283 -21.07 -4.45 6.37
CA GLN A 283 -21.00 -2.99 6.37
C GLN A 283 -19.89 -2.44 5.47
N ALA A 284 -18.95 -3.28 5.00
CA ALA A 284 -17.87 -2.85 4.12
C ALA A 284 -18.32 -2.03 2.89
N PRO A 285 -19.41 -2.40 2.17
CA PRO A 285 -19.92 -1.59 1.05
C PRO A 285 -20.39 -0.19 1.44
N VAL A 286 -20.83 0.01 2.70
CA VAL A 286 -21.28 1.32 3.20
C VAL A 286 -20.13 2.32 3.20
N PHE A 287 -18.91 1.89 3.57
CA PHE A 287 -17.75 2.77 3.55
C PHE A 287 -17.40 3.22 2.13
N LEU A 288 -17.51 2.32 1.15
CA LEU A 288 -17.34 2.70 -0.26
C LEU A 288 -18.42 3.66 -0.75
N PHE A 289 -19.67 3.44 -0.32
CA PHE A 289 -20.76 4.36 -0.63
C PHE A 289 -20.50 5.74 -0.05
N VAL A 290 -20.09 5.84 1.22
CA VAL A 290 -19.74 7.12 1.86
C VAL A 290 -18.55 7.79 1.16
N ALA A 291 -17.51 7.02 0.80
CA ALA A 291 -16.39 7.55 0.02
C ALA A 291 -16.81 8.10 -1.34
N ALA A 292 -17.72 7.40 -2.05
CA ALA A 292 -18.25 7.87 -3.33
C ALA A 292 -19.09 9.15 -3.19
N VAL A 293 -19.91 9.23 -2.15
CA VAL A 293 -20.71 10.44 -1.84
C VAL A 293 -19.80 11.60 -1.46
N ALA A 294 -18.70 11.36 -0.74
CA ALA A 294 -17.72 12.38 -0.39
C ALA A 294 -16.97 12.98 -1.59
N LEU A 295 -17.07 12.37 -2.79
CA LEU A 295 -16.57 12.99 -4.03
C LEU A 295 -17.51 14.07 -4.59
N LEU A 296 -18.81 14.05 -4.26
CA LEU A 296 -19.78 15.00 -4.81
C LEU A 296 -19.46 16.46 -4.48
N PRO A 297 -19.01 16.81 -3.24
CA PRO A 297 -18.53 18.15 -2.96
C PRO A 297 -17.36 18.59 -3.83
N ILE A 298 -16.48 17.65 -4.25
CA ILE A 298 -15.38 17.97 -5.17
C ILE A 298 -15.91 18.39 -6.54
N ALA A 299 -17.00 17.79 -7.02
CA ALA A 299 -17.64 18.23 -8.26
C ALA A 299 -18.17 19.68 -8.15
N VAL A 300 -18.65 20.09 -6.96
CA VAL A 300 -19.06 21.47 -6.70
C VAL A 300 -17.84 22.40 -6.71
N VAL A 301 -16.74 22.02 -6.09
CA VAL A 301 -15.46 22.77 -6.11
C VAL A 301 -14.98 22.99 -7.55
N LEU A 302 -15.13 22.00 -8.42
CA LEU A 302 -14.70 22.07 -9.81
C LEU A 302 -15.63 22.87 -10.74
N GLY A 303 -16.88 23.08 -10.35
CA GLY A 303 -17.90 23.70 -11.21
C GLY A 303 -18.42 25.06 -10.73
N ALA A 304 -18.29 25.38 -9.45
CA ALA A 304 -18.84 26.61 -8.88
C ALA A 304 -17.74 27.66 -8.65
N PRO A 305 -18.01 28.93 -8.85
CA PRO A 305 -17.07 30.03 -8.56
C PRO A 305 -17.02 30.29 -7.05
N LEU A 306 -16.34 29.41 -6.34
CA LEU A 306 -16.13 29.51 -4.88
C LEU A 306 -14.85 30.29 -4.56
N ASP A 307 -14.82 30.90 -3.38
CA ASP A 307 -13.55 31.41 -2.84
C ASP A 307 -12.51 30.25 -2.77
N PRO A 308 -11.27 30.48 -3.24
CA PRO A 308 -10.26 29.42 -3.31
C PRO A 308 -9.97 28.71 -1.97
N LEU A 309 -10.02 29.43 -0.84
CA LEU A 309 -9.78 28.82 0.47
C LEU A 309 -10.99 28.01 0.95
N VAL A 310 -12.22 28.47 0.67
CA VAL A 310 -13.44 27.71 0.95
C VAL A 310 -13.46 26.43 0.13
N ALA A 311 -13.20 26.54 -1.19
CA ALA A 311 -13.10 25.41 -2.09
C ALA A 311 -12.03 24.39 -1.65
N TYR A 312 -10.87 24.88 -1.23
CA TYR A 312 -9.81 24.07 -0.65
C TYR A 312 -10.25 23.34 0.62
N GLY A 313 -10.93 24.02 1.54
CA GLY A 313 -11.47 23.41 2.75
C GLY A 313 -12.44 22.27 2.46
N VAL A 314 -13.34 22.45 1.47
CA VAL A 314 -14.26 21.41 1.01
C VAL A 314 -13.51 20.24 0.39
N LEU A 315 -12.51 20.51 -0.46
CA LEU A 315 -11.66 19.49 -1.06
C LEU A 315 -10.95 18.64 0.02
N VAL A 316 -10.27 19.28 0.97
CA VAL A 316 -9.54 18.62 2.05
C VAL A 316 -10.44 17.77 2.93
N ALA A 317 -11.62 18.29 3.31
CA ALA A 317 -12.60 17.53 4.09
C ALA A 317 -13.09 16.29 3.31
N SER A 318 -13.36 16.44 2.00
CA SER A 318 -13.76 15.34 1.13
C SER A 318 -12.66 14.27 1.02
N LEU A 319 -11.42 14.68 0.80
CA LEU A 319 -10.26 13.78 0.73
C LEU A 319 -10.03 13.01 2.04
N PHE A 320 -10.15 13.69 3.18
CA PHE A 320 -10.07 13.07 4.51
C PHE A 320 -11.12 11.97 4.68
N VAL A 321 -12.40 12.26 4.38
CA VAL A 321 -13.49 11.28 4.50
C VAL A 321 -13.31 10.13 3.52
N CYS A 322 -12.94 10.40 2.27
CA CYS A 322 -12.64 9.37 1.27
C CYS A 322 -11.58 8.41 1.76
N MET A 323 -10.46 8.93 2.30
CA MET A 323 -9.35 8.09 2.73
C MET A 323 -9.67 7.33 4.01
N ALA A 324 -10.39 7.92 4.96
CA ALA A 324 -10.86 7.23 6.15
C ALA A 324 -11.74 6.01 5.79
N CYS A 325 -12.71 6.22 4.91
CA CYS A 325 -13.61 5.17 4.45
C CYS A 325 -12.88 4.10 3.60
N ALA A 326 -11.97 4.51 2.72
CA ALA A 326 -11.16 3.58 1.92
C ALA A 326 -10.28 2.68 2.81
N THR A 327 -9.68 3.23 3.86
CA THR A 327 -8.89 2.47 4.83
C THR A 327 -9.75 1.50 5.63
N MET A 328 -10.93 1.94 6.09
CA MET A 328 -11.88 1.05 6.80
C MET A 328 -12.30 -0.12 5.90
N PHE A 329 -12.60 0.13 4.64
CA PHE A 329 -12.92 -0.90 3.66
C PHE A 329 -11.76 -1.86 3.42
N SER A 330 -10.55 -1.33 3.22
CA SER A 330 -9.34 -2.11 2.96
C SER A 330 -9.01 -3.08 4.10
N ILE A 331 -9.08 -2.62 5.34
CA ILE A 331 -8.85 -3.46 6.53
C ILE A 331 -9.86 -4.60 6.60
N GLN A 332 -11.14 -4.32 6.37
CA GLN A 332 -12.19 -5.35 6.38
C GLN A 332 -11.99 -6.34 5.22
N GLY A 333 -11.60 -5.88 4.04
CA GLY A 333 -11.30 -6.72 2.89
C GLY A 333 -10.14 -7.67 3.14
N ILE A 334 -9.04 -7.18 3.71
CA ILE A 334 -7.89 -8.03 4.09
C ILE A 334 -8.29 -9.04 5.17
N SER A 335 -9.05 -8.62 6.19
CA SER A 335 -9.54 -9.52 7.24
C SER A 335 -10.44 -10.62 6.67
N PHE A 336 -11.29 -10.30 5.70
CA PHE A 336 -12.11 -11.28 4.99
C PHE A 336 -11.25 -12.31 4.25
N ILE A 337 -10.25 -11.85 3.50
CA ILE A 337 -9.32 -12.76 2.80
C ILE A 337 -8.61 -13.67 3.80
N GLN A 338 -8.18 -13.15 4.96
CA GLN A 338 -7.50 -13.95 5.99
C GLN A 338 -8.38 -15.01 6.60
N LEU A 339 -9.65 -14.71 6.86
CA LEU A 339 -10.60 -15.63 7.47
C LEU A 339 -11.03 -16.75 6.51
N GLU A 340 -11.20 -16.43 5.22
CA GLU A 340 -11.72 -17.34 4.19
C GLU A 340 -10.64 -18.16 3.46
N THR A 341 -9.36 -17.90 3.75
CA THR A 341 -8.24 -18.57 3.07
C THR A 341 -7.55 -19.55 4.02
N PRO A 342 -7.30 -20.80 3.61
CA PRO A 342 -6.53 -21.77 4.39
C PRO A 342 -5.16 -21.22 4.82
N ALA A 343 -4.71 -21.56 6.04
CA ALA A 343 -3.50 -20.99 6.64
C ALA A 343 -2.24 -21.08 5.76
N HIS A 344 -2.09 -22.17 4.97
CA HIS A 344 -0.95 -22.38 4.09
C HIS A 344 -0.97 -21.51 2.81
N LEU A 345 -2.14 -20.93 2.44
CA LEU A 345 -2.32 -20.09 1.26
C LEU A 345 -2.50 -18.60 1.58
N VAL A 346 -2.82 -18.23 2.84
CA VAL A 346 -3.15 -16.84 3.22
C VAL A 346 -2.11 -15.84 2.73
N GLY A 347 -0.83 -16.11 2.95
CA GLY A 347 0.24 -15.20 2.53
C GLY A 347 0.31 -15.03 1.01
N LYS A 348 0.17 -16.13 0.25
CA LYS A 348 0.21 -16.14 -1.21
C LYS A 348 -1.00 -15.41 -1.81
N VAL A 349 -2.19 -15.66 -1.27
CA VAL A 349 -3.45 -15.03 -1.72
C VAL A 349 -3.45 -13.53 -1.41
N ILE A 350 -2.98 -13.10 -0.24
CA ILE A 350 -2.85 -11.67 0.09
C ILE A 350 -1.84 -10.99 -0.83
N ALA A 351 -0.69 -11.60 -1.08
CA ALA A 351 0.32 -11.06 -1.99
C ALA A 351 -0.24 -10.89 -3.41
N LEU A 352 -0.97 -11.89 -3.92
CA LEU A 352 -1.64 -11.82 -5.22
C LEU A 352 -2.72 -10.74 -5.24
N ALA A 353 -3.53 -10.64 -4.18
CA ALA A 353 -4.59 -9.65 -4.03
C ALA A 353 -4.02 -8.22 -4.06
N MET A 354 -2.97 -7.95 -3.28
CA MET A 354 -2.28 -6.67 -3.25
C MET A 354 -1.66 -6.32 -4.61
N SER A 355 -1.05 -7.30 -5.28
CA SER A 355 -0.45 -7.10 -6.60
C SER A 355 -1.51 -6.72 -7.63
N LEU A 356 -2.61 -7.47 -7.72
CA LEU A 356 -3.72 -7.20 -8.66
C LEU A 356 -4.37 -5.85 -8.38
N ALA A 357 -4.61 -5.52 -7.10
CA ALA A 357 -5.21 -4.25 -6.70
C ALA A 357 -4.30 -3.05 -7.08
N ASN A 358 -3.00 -3.17 -6.87
CA ASN A 358 -2.05 -2.10 -7.13
C ASN A 358 -1.70 -1.95 -8.63
N CYS A 359 -1.75 -3.03 -9.42
CA CYS A 359 -1.54 -2.95 -10.87
C CYS A 359 -2.58 -2.07 -11.60
N ALA A 360 -3.77 -1.92 -11.04
CA ALA A 360 -4.83 -1.10 -11.63
C ALA A 360 -4.56 0.42 -11.50
N GLN A 361 -3.83 0.83 -10.47
CA GLN A 361 -3.59 2.23 -10.14
C GLN A 361 -2.80 3.00 -11.22
N PRO A 362 -1.67 2.50 -11.76
CA PRO A 362 -0.96 3.16 -12.86
C PRO A 362 -1.83 3.36 -14.11
N VAL A 363 -2.65 2.37 -14.44
CA VAL A 363 -3.60 2.48 -15.57
C VAL A 363 -4.61 3.61 -15.31
N GLY A 364 -5.13 3.68 -14.08
CA GLY A 364 -6.01 4.77 -13.67
C GLY A 364 -5.33 6.13 -13.76
N GLN A 365 -4.08 6.28 -13.33
CA GLN A 365 -3.32 7.54 -13.41
C GLN A 365 -3.15 8.01 -14.85
N LEU A 366 -2.89 7.11 -15.80
CA LEU A 366 -2.86 7.44 -17.23
C LEU A 366 -4.22 7.93 -17.74
N VAL A 367 -5.29 7.21 -17.40
CA VAL A 367 -6.64 7.54 -17.84
C VAL A 367 -7.08 8.89 -17.27
N TYR A 368 -6.92 9.10 -15.96
CA TYR A 368 -7.32 10.36 -15.32
C TYR A 368 -6.43 11.53 -15.75
N GLY A 369 -5.13 11.32 -15.93
CA GLY A 369 -4.25 12.33 -16.49
C GLY A 369 -4.76 12.84 -17.85
N GLY A 370 -5.09 11.90 -18.74
CA GLY A 370 -5.67 12.23 -20.05
C GLY A 370 -7.05 12.90 -19.95
N LEU A 371 -7.94 12.44 -19.04
CA LEU A 371 -9.26 13.03 -18.83
C LEU A 371 -9.17 14.45 -18.31
N PHE A 372 -8.28 14.73 -17.35
CA PHE A 372 -8.09 16.07 -16.81
C PHE A 372 -7.57 17.05 -17.88
N ASP A 373 -6.67 16.60 -18.76
CA ASP A 373 -6.18 17.43 -19.87
C ASP A 373 -7.23 17.62 -20.97
N ALA A 374 -7.96 16.56 -21.35
CA ALA A 374 -8.97 16.63 -22.41
C ALA A 374 -10.19 17.46 -22.01
N LEU A 375 -10.56 17.46 -20.72
CA LEU A 375 -11.76 18.13 -20.21
C LEU A 375 -11.43 19.39 -19.39
N ARG A 376 -10.28 20.03 -19.59
CA ARG A 376 -9.84 21.23 -18.83
C ARG A 376 -10.90 22.35 -18.76
N GLY A 377 -11.74 22.48 -19.77
CA GLY A 377 -12.81 23.47 -19.78
C GLY A 377 -13.97 23.19 -18.82
N ASN A 378 -14.17 21.93 -18.45
CA ASN A 378 -15.21 21.50 -17.50
C ASN A 378 -14.84 20.14 -16.89
N LEU A 379 -14.36 20.14 -15.66
CA LEU A 379 -13.93 18.94 -14.94
C LEU A 379 -15.04 18.30 -14.07
N VAL A 380 -16.21 18.93 -13.98
CA VAL A 380 -17.37 18.40 -13.24
C VAL A 380 -17.73 16.98 -13.70
N PRO A 381 -17.79 16.68 -15.03
CA PRO A 381 -18.09 15.32 -15.49
C PRO A 381 -17.09 14.28 -15.04
N VAL A 382 -15.81 14.64 -14.88
CA VAL A 382 -14.76 13.70 -14.38
C VAL A 382 -15.05 13.32 -12.94
N ALA A 383 -15.33 14.30 -12.07
CA ALA A 383 -15.66 14.04 -10.67
C ALA A 383 -16.96 13.25 -10.50
N LEU A 384 -18.03 13.65 -11.23
CA LEU A 384 -19.33 12.95 -11.20
C LEU A 384 -19.21 11.53 -11.77
N GLY A 385 -18.47 11.35 -12.85
CA GLY A 385 -18.21 10.04 -13.45
C GLY A 385 -17.45 9.12 -12.48
N THR A 386 -16.45 9.66 -11.76
CA THR A 386 -15.72 8.93 -10.72
C THR A 386 -16.63 8.55 -9.56
N ALA A 387 -17.45 9.49 -9.07
CA ALA A 387 -18.43 9.22 -8.02
C ALA A 387 -19.43 8.13 -8.46
N ALA A 388 -19.96 8.21 -9.69
CA ALA A 388 -20.85 7.20 -10.25
C ALA A 388 -20.17 5.82 -10.35
N ALA A 389 -18.94 5.76 -10.85
CA ALA A 389 -18.16 4.52 -10.90
C ALA A 389 -17.94 3.93 -9.51
N ALA A 390 -17.56 4.74 -8.52
CA ALA A 390 -17.39 4.32 -7.13
C ALA A 390 -18.70 3.81 -6.52
N LEU A 391 -19.85 4.45 -6.80
CA LEU A 391 -21.18 3.98 -6.38
C LEU A 391 -21.54 2.64 -7.01
N VAL A 392 -21.25 2.44 -8.30
CA VAL A 392 -21.45 1.16 -8.98
C VAL A 392 -20.60 0.08 -8.34
N ILE A 393 -19.33 0.36 -8.06
CA ILE A 393 -18.43 -0.58 -7.38
C ILE A 393 -18.94 -0.91 -5.98
N ALA A 394 -19.41 0.08 -5.20
CA ALA A 394 -20.01 -0.13 -3.88
C ALA A 394 -21.26 -1.03 -3.96
N ALA A 395 -22.14 -0.80 -4.95
CA ALA A 395 -23.34 -1.62 -5.16
C ALA A 395 -22.99 -3.06 -5.58
N LEU A 396 -21.98 -3.24 -6.44
CA LEU A 396 -21.48 -4.56 -6.84
C LEU A 396 -20.85 -5.29 -5.66
N THR A 397 -20.06 -4.59 -4.84
CA THR A 397 -19.45 -5.14 -3.60
C THR A 397 -20.54 -5.64 -2.66
N ASN A 398 -21.61 -4.84 -2.46
CA ASN A 398 -22.75 -5.25 -1.64
C ASN A 398 -23.43 -6.51 -2.18
N ARG A 399 -23.63 -6.61 -3.51
CA ARG A 399 -24.22 -7.80 -4.15
C ARG A 399 -23.31 -9.04 -4.01
N VAL A 400 -22.02 -8.88 -4.23
CA VAL A 400 -21.04 -9.97 -4.14
C VAL A 400 -20.95 -10.52 -2.73
N LEU A 401 -20.84 -9.65 -1.72
CA LEU A 401 -20.75 -10.06 -0.32
C LEU A 401 -22.07 -10.66 0.19
N LYS A 402 -23.24 -10.09 -0.17
CA LYS A 402 -24.54 -10.68 0.21
C LYS A 402 -24.71 -12.08 -0.34
N ARG A 403 -24.38 -12.32 -1.62
CA ARG A 403 -24.51 -13.64 -2.24
C ARG A 403 -23.50 -14.65 -1.70
N GLY A 404 -22.28 -14.22 -1.40
CA GLY A 404 -21.27 -15.09 -0.78
C GLY A 404 -21.67 -15.57 0.61
N LEU A 405 -22.10 -14.64 1.46
CA LEU A 405 -22.50 -14.93 2.84
C LEU A 405 -23.81 -15.73 2.94
N THR A 406 -24.74 -15.61 1.98
CA THR A 406 -25.97 -16.43 1.95
C THR A 406 -25.71 -17.85 1.44
N ALA A 407 -24.81 -18.03 0.49
CA ALA A 407 -24.43 -19.36 -0.01
C ALA A 407 -23.71 -20.21 1.07
N GLU A 408 -22.95 -19.55 1.95
CA GLU A 408 -22.27 -20.22 3.07
C GLU A 408 -23.22 -20.51 4.23
N GLY A 409 -24.16 -19.62 4.55
CA GLY A 409 -25.20 -19.87 5.54
C GLY A 409 -26.06 -21.07 5.17
N THR A 410 -26.45 -21.21 3.93
CA THR A 410 -27.21 -22.38 3.43
C THR A 410 -26.39 -23.66 3.42
N ALA A 411 -25.05 -23.60 3.25
CA ALA A 411 -24.18 -24.77 3.31
C ALA A 411 -23.98 -25.26 4.76
N VAL A 412 -23.83 -24.34 5.72
CA VAL A 412 -23.74 -24.69 7.14
C VAL A 412 -25.05 -25.28 7.65
N ASP A 413 -26.20 -24.67 7.31
CA ASP A 413 -27.52 -25.18 7.67
C ASP A 413 -27.79 -26.57 7.02
N ALA A 414 -27.29 -26.80 5.81
CA ALA A 414 -27.41 -28.09 5.13
C ALA A 414 -26.56 -29.21 5.75
N VAL A 415 -25.39 -28.86 6.30
CA VAL A 415 -24.52 -29.80 7.03
C VAL A 415 -25.12 -30.13 8.39
N GLU A 416 -25.62 -29.14 9.15
CA GLU A 416 -26.29 -29.37 10.44
C GLU A 416 -27.57 -30.20 10.27
N VAL A 417 -28.35 -29.99 9.22
CA VAL A 417 -29.56 -30.80 8.95
C VAL A 417 -29.17 -32.22 8.50
N SER A 418 -28.05 -32.42 7.83
CA SER A 418 -27.54 -33.74 7.44
C SER A 418 -27.03 -34.53 8.66
N GLU A 419 -26.39 -33.87 9.64
CA GLU A 419 -25.93 -34.51 10.87
C GLU A 419 -27.08 -34.77 11.84
N SER A 420 -28.15 -33.95 11.84
CA SER A 420 -29.32 -34.17 12.69
C SER A 420 -30.31 -35.21 12.15
N GLY A 421 -30.15 -35.65 10.92
CA GLY A 421 -31.02 -36.62 10.25
C GLY A 421 -30.65 -38.09 10.44
N ALA A 422 -29.58 -38.42 11.16
CA ALA A 422 -29.22 -39.80 11.50
C ALA A 422 -29.92 -40.23 12.82
N LEU A 423 -30.98 -40.97 12.71
CA LEU A 423 -31.62 -41.69 13.84
C LEU A 423 -30.57 -42.59 14.53
N PRO A 424 -30.56 -42.66 15.86
CA PRO A 424 -29.66 -43.52 16.61
C PRO A 424 -29.99 -44.98 16.40
N VAL A 425 -29.19 -45.70 15.64
CA VAL A 425 -29.18 -47.17 15.69
C VAL A 425 -28.47 -47.53 16.99
N ALA A 426 -29.23 -48.19 17.85
CA ALA A 426 -28.72 -48.78 19.07
C ALA A 426 -27.58 -49.77 18.75
N VAL A 427 -26.37 -49.45 19.19
CA VAL A 427 -25.25 -50.39 19.21
C VAL A 427 -25.11 -50.92 20.62
N GLU A 428 -25.31 -52.24 20.74
CA GLU A 428 -25.05 -53.03 21.96
C GLU A 428 -23.54 -52.90 22.33
N PRO A 429 -23.22 -52.98 23.64
CA PRO A 429 -21.84 -52.89 24.11
C PRO A 429 -21.11 -54.22 23.84
N SER A 430 -20.17 -54.24 22.92
CA SER A 430 -19.24 -55.33 22.74
C SER A 430 -17.81 -54.88 23.04
N GLU A 431 -17.27 -55.55 24.06
CA GLU A 431 -15.86 -55.85 24.35
C GLU A 431 -14.82 -54.74 24.49
N ALA A 432 -14.32 -54.68 25.72
CA ALA A 432 -13.11 -53.99 26.13
C ALA A 432 -11.88 -54.40 25.28
N VAL A 433 -11.25 -53.44 24.60
CA VAL A 433 -9.89 -53.58 24.12
C VAL A 433 -8.97 -52.85 25.09
N GLU A 434 -8.12 -53.62 25.75
CA GLU A 434 -7.03 -53.16 26.62
C GLU A 434 -6.05 -52.31 25.85
N LEU A 435 -5.78 -51.11 26.34
CA LEU A 435 -4.67 -50.26 25.89
C LEU A 435 -3.37 -50.70 26.58
N PRO A 436 -2.24 -50.84 25.86
CA PRO A 436 -0.98 -51.22 26.52
C PRO A 436 -0.40 -50.03 27.29
N VAL A 437 -0.08 -50.30 28.52
CA VAL A 437 0.65 -49.47 29.50
C VAL A 437 2.06 -49.22 28.98
N ALA A 438 2.36 -47.97 28.59
CA ALA A 438 3.71 -47.47 28.32
C ALA A 438 3.84 -45.98 28.62
N VAL A 439 3.54 -45.53 29.82
CA VAL A 439 3.87 -44.17 30.31
C VAL A 439 4.27 -44.26 31.78
N GLU A 440 5.34 -45.00 32.11
CA GLU A 440 5.92 -44.99 33.45
C GLU A 440 7.46 -44.88 33.49
N SER A 441 8.11 -44.46 32.40
CA SER A 441 9.61 -44.41 32.40
C SER A 441 10.21 -43.03 32.20
N VAL A 442 9.45 -41.93 32.23
CA VAL A 442 10.02 -40.56 32.02
C VAL A 442 10.11 -39.73 33.32
N GLN A 443 9.47 -40.14 34.42
CA GLN A 443 9.54 -39.37 35.68
C GLN A 443 10.68 -39.74 36.65
N ALA A 444 11.51 -40.71 36.33
CA ALA A 444 12.61 -41.17 37.21
C ALA A 444 13.99 -40.60 36.88
N ARG A 445 14.14 -39.59 36.01
CA ARG A 445 15.46 -38.99 35.68
C ARG A 445 15.58 -37.48 35.93
N MET A 446 14.70 -36.92 36.76
CA MET A 446 14.89 -35.54 37.29
C MET A 446 14.69 -35.55 38.81
N ARG A 447 15.59 -36.20 39.51
CA ARG A 447 15.98 -35.90 40.90
C ARG A 447 17.47 -35.99 40.99
#